data_14cee691efba7d2a2c1da61f6c636976
#
_entry.id   14cee691efba7d2a2c1da61f6c636976
#
_cell.length_a   1.000
_cell.length_b   1.000
_cell.length_c   1.000
_cell.angle_alpha   90.00
_cell.angle_beta   90.00
_cell.angle_gamma   90.00
#
_symmetry.space_group_name_H-M   'P 1'
#
loop_
_entity.id
_entity.type
_entity.pdbx_description
1 polymer ?
#
loop_
_entity_poly.entity_id
_entity_poly.type
_entity_poly.pdbx_seq_one_letter_code
_entity_poly.pdbx_strand_id
1 'polypeptide(L)'
;GHGRMKRNWQSNKNENLMFSFLIKNPKLINEFSSISLVSGVAVSKVLIKLKLPNVMIKWPNDVYVDDKKICGILMESISNESSLDCLVVGIGINLNTKEFDDELKDKATSYYLIKNKKISILKVKLKIYHQIKKELKHIDDKKYLEFFKEHNYLKDKEAYILLNDEKK
;
A
#
# COMPACT_ATOMS: atom_id res chain seq x y z
N GLY A 1 8.85 3.52 -10.94
CA GLY A 1 8.98 2.42 -9.98
C GLY A 1 8.49 1.11 -10.56
N HIS A 2 8.73 0.02 -9.84
CA HIS A 2 8.28 -1.31 -10.22
C HIS A 2 7.07 -1.72 -9.37
N GLY A 3 6.13 -2.43 -9.99
CA GLY A 3 4.99 -3.05 -9.33
C GLY A 3 5.03 -4.58 -9.46
N ARG A 4 4.06 -5.27 -8.91
CA ARG A 4 3.91 -6.73 -9.04
C ARG A 4 3.75 -7.12 -10.52
N MET A 5 4.20 -8.34 -10.87
CA MET A 5 4.08 -8.91 -12.23
C MET A 5 4.69 -8.00 -13.32
N LYS A 6 5.85 -7.38 -13.02
CA LYS A 6 6.57 -6.47 -13.93
C LYS A 6 5.78 -5.24 -14.40
N ARG A 7 4.67 -4.88 -13.73
CA ARG A 7 3.93 -3.65 -14.05
C ARG A 7 4.73 -2.43 -13.65
N ASN A 8 4.67 -1.38 -14.44
CA ASN A 8 5.32 -0.11 -14.12
C ASN A 8 4.46 0.71 -13.15
N TRP A 9 5.11 1.32 -12.15
CA TRP A 9 4.52 2.36 -11.33
C TRP A 9 4.87 3.72 -11.94
N GLN A 10 3.87 4.38 -12.50
CA GLN A 10 4.03 5.70 -13.13
C GLN A 10 4.21 6.77 -12.05
N SER A 11 5.22 7.59 -12.18
CA SER A 11 5.46 8.70 -11.26
C SER A 11 6.40 9.70 -11.88
N ASN A 12 6.00 10.96 -11.88
CA ASN A 12 6.87 12.08 -12.23
C ASN A 12 7.79 12.43 -11.05
N LYS A 13 8.93 13.01 -11.35
CA LYS A 13 9.92 13.43 -10.35
C LYS A 13 9.30 14.44 -9.39
N ASN A 14 9.47 14.24 -8.09
CA ASN A 14 9.01 15.13 -7.01
C ASN A 14 7.48 15.28 -6.86
N GLU A 15 6.67 14.44 -7.49
CA GLU A 15 5.21 14.48 -7.34
C GLU A 15 4.69 13.46 -6.34
N ASN A 16 5.31 12.31 -6.26
CA ASN A 16 4.80 11.18 -5.51
C ASN A 16 5.80 10.69 -4.46
N LEU A 17 5.28 10.02 -3.44
CA LEU A 17 6.11 9.35 -2.46
C LEU A 17 6.44 7.95 -2.97
N MET A 18 7.72 7.67 -3.12
CA MET A 18 8.25 6.33 -3.30
C MET A 18 9.37 6.11 -2.29
N PHE A 19 9.23 5.10 -1.46
CA PHE A 19 10.28 4.70 -0.53
C PHE A 19 10.19 3.21 -0.24
N SER A 20 11.30 2.65 0.21
CA SER A 20 11.35 1.27 0.68
C SER A 20 11.93 1.22 2.09
N PHE A 21 11.56 0.21 2.84
CA PHE A 21 12.20 -0.14 4.09
C PHE A 21 12.53 -1.63 4.13
N LEU A 22 13.48 -1.97 4.98
CA LEU A 22 14.02 -3.31 5.12
C LEU A 22 13.66 -3.89 6.48
N ILE A 23 13.18 -5.13 6.49
CA ILE A 23 13.02 -5.94 7.69
C ILE A 23 14.11 -7.02 7.64
N LYS A 24 15.08 -6.91 8.55
CA LYS A 24 16.17 -7.91 8.70
C LYS A 24 15.72 -9.04 9.59
N ASN A 25 16.17 -10.26 9.28
CA ASN A 25 15.90 -11.49 10.06
C ASN A 25 14.41 -11.60 10.41
N PRO A 26 13.52 -11.62 9.43
CA PRO A 26 12.10 -11.72 9.72
C PRO A 26 11.84 -13.08 10.37
N LYS A 27 11.61 -13.07 11.68
CA LYS A 27 11.23 -14.28 12.45
C LYS A 27 9.88 -14.85 11.99
N LEU A 28 9.24 -14.18 11.06
CA LEU A 28 7.83 -14.29 10.69
C LEU A 28 7.67 -14.82 9.26
N ILE A 29 8.38 -15.88 8.88
CA ILE A 29 8.20 -16.52 7.56
C ILE A 29 6.72 -16.88 7.32
N ASN A 30 5.97 -17.21 8.36
CA ASN A 30 4.55 -17.55 8.27
C ASN A 30 3.62 -16.31 8.14
N GLU A 31 4.15 -15.09 8.27
CA GLU A 31 3.36 -13.85 8.27
C GLU A 31 3.72 -12.89 7.12
N PHE A 32 4.33 -13.41 6.06
CA PHE A 32 4.72 -12.63 4.90
C PHE A 32 3.57 -11.76 4.36
N SER A 33 2.39 -12.32 4.23
CA SER A 33 1.19 -11.59 3.80
C SER A 33 0.74 -10.54 4.82
N SER A 34 0.99 -10.74 6.10
CA SER A 34 0.63 -9.81 7.17
C SER A 34 1.41 -8.51 7.09
N ILE A 35 2.69 -8.55 6.71
CA ILE A 35 3.52 -7.33 6.60
C ILE A 35 3.01 -6.40 5.49
N SER A 36 2.59 -6.95 4.35
CA SER A 36 1.97 -6.15 3.30
C SER A 36 0.67 -5.51 3.78
N LEU A 37 -0.18 -6.28 4.45
CA LEU A 37 -1.45 -5.80 4.99
C LEU A 37 -1.24 -4.75 6.09
N VAL A 38 -0.34 -4.98 7.02
CA VAL A 38 0.05 -4.02 8.08
C VAL A 38 0.55 -2.71 7.48
N SER A 39 1.32 -2.77 6.40
CA SER A 39 1.77 -1.59 5.66
C SER A 39 0.60 -0.84 5.03
N GLY A 40 -0.38 -1.55 4.45
CA GLY A 40 -1.62 -0.99 3.93
C GLY A 40 -2.46 -0.31 5.02
N VAL A 41 -2.60 -0.95 6.17
CA VAL A 41 -3.27 -0.37 7.36
C VAL A 41 -2.58 0.90 7.82
N ALA A 42 -1.25 0.90 7.91
CA ALA A 42 -0.49 2.08 8.31
C ALA A 42 -0.68 3.26 7.34
N VAL A 43 -0.61 3.01 6.03
CA VAL A 43 -0.87 4.01 5.00
C VAL A 43 -2.30 4.54 5.12
N SER A 44 -3.30 3.66 5.21
CA SER A 44 -4.71 4.02 5.29
C SER A 44 -5.00 4.89 6.50
N LYS A 45 -4.48 4.54 7.69
CA LYS A 45 -4.61 5.37 8.91
C LYS A 45 -4.04 6.78 8.73
N VAL A 46 -2.92 6.92 8.01
CA VAL A 46 -2.34 8.24 7.72
C VAL A 46 -3.20 9.01 6.71
N LEU A 47 -3.70 8.38 5.65
CA LEU A 47 -4.57 9.02 4.67
C LEU A 47 -5.88 9.49 5.29
N ILE A 48 -6.48 8.72 6.20
CA ILE A 48 -7.67 9.11 6.98
C ILE A 48 -7.35 10.34 7.86
N LYS A 49 -6.19 10.36 8.55
CA LYS A 49 -5.76 11.53 9.32
C LYS A 49 -5.52 12.78 8.44
N LEU A 50 -5.20 12.57 7.17
CA LEU A 50 -5.12 13.64 6.16
C LEU A 50 -6.50 14.03 5.59
N LYS A 51 -7.59 13.46 6.15
CA LYS A 51 -8.98 13.76 5.78
C LYS A 51 -9.33 13.36 4.34
N LEU A 52 -8.75 12.28 3.82
CA LEU A 52 -9.24 11.69 2.57
C LEU A 52 -10.52 10.90 2.86
N PRO A 53 -11.51 10.95 1.94
CA PRO A 53 -12.76 10.19 2.08
C PRO A 53 -12.54 8.71 1.76
N ASN A 54 -13.43 7.86 2.21
CA ASN A 54 -13.60 6.46 1.78
C ASN A 54 -12.28 5.70 1.51
N VAL A 55 -11.34 5.79 2.46
CA VAL A 55 -10.05 5.09 2.35
C VAL A 55 -10.26 3.62 2.62
N MET A 56 -9.98 2.76 1.64
CA MET A 56 -10.19 1.32 1.70
C MET A 56 -8.93 0.56 1.32
N ILE A 57 -8.75 -0.64 1.86
CA ILE A 57 -7.63 -1.53 1.56
C ILE A 57 -8.12 -2.63 0.64
N LYS A 58 -7.56 -2.70 -0.56
CA LYS A 58 -7.76 -3.82 -1.48
C LYS A 58 -6.63 -4.82 -1.29
N TRP A 59 -6.94 -5.90 -0.59
CA TRP A 59 -5.99 -7.00 -0.43
C TRP A 59 -5.49 -7.50 -1.79
N PRO A 60 -4.22 -7.91 -1.98
CA PRO A 60 -3.22 -8.03 -0.90
C PRO A 60 -2.35 -6.78 -0.67
N ASN A 61 -2.37 -5.76 -1.50
CA ASN A 61 -1.28 -4.79 -1.54
C ASN A 61 -1.63 -3.36 -2.00
N ASP A 62 -2.89 -3.01 -2.08
CA ASP A 62 -3.31 -1.71 -2.63
C ASP A 62 -4.19 -0.93 -1.65
N VAL A 63 -4.11 0.40 -1.69
CA VAL A 63 -5.03 1.29 -0.99
C VAL A 63 -5.79 2.13 -2.02
N TYR A 64 -7.08 2.24 -1.80
CA TYR A 64 -8.04 2.94 -2.65
C TYR A 64 -8.67 4.11 -1.92
N VAL A 65 -9.08 5.11 -2.67
CA VAL A 65 -9.93 6.23 -2.23
C VAL A 65 -10.98 6.43 -3.31
N ASP A 66 -12.26 6.39 -2.93
CA ASP A 66 -13.39 6.51 -3.86
C ASP A 66 -13.23 5.61 -5.12
N ASP A 67 -12.98 4.32 -4.89
CA ASP A 67 -12.79 3.28 -5.92
C ASP A 67 -11.55 3.45 -6.83
N LYS A 68 -10.71 4.45 -6.61
CA LYS A 68 -9.47 4.69 -7.37
C LYS A 68 -8.23 4.41 -6.53
N LYS A 69 -7.25 3.76 -7.12
CA LYS A 69 -5.99 3.41 -6.44
C LYS A 69 -5.14 4.64 -6.15
N ILE A 70 -4.79 4.84 -4.89
CA ILE A 70 -3.88 5.91 -4.44
C ILE A 70 -2.51 5.37 -4.02
N CYS A 71 -2.44 4.12 -3.54
CA CYS A 71 -1.20 3.52 -3.06
C CYS A 71 -1.05 2.08 -3.55
N GLY A 72 0.18 1.70 -3.86
CA GLY A 72 0.59 0.31 -4.09
C GLY A 72 1.75 -0.07 -3.16
N ILE A 73 1.73 -1.31 -2.70
CA ILE A 73 2.76 -1.89 -1.83
C ILE A 73 3.36 -3.08 -2.56
N LEU A 74 4.67 -3.11 -2.69
CA LEU A 74 5.42 -4.20 -3.25
C LEU A 74 6.30 -4.80 -2.16
N MET A 75 6.21 -6.10 -1.98
CA MET A 75 7.06 -6.81 -1.06
C MET A 75 7.89 -7.84 -1.80
N GLU A 76 9.19 -7.83 -1.56
CA GLU A 76 10.18 -8.72 -2.15
C GLU A 76 11.00 -9.36 -1.03
N SER A 77 11.30 -10.64 -1.18
CA SER A 77 12.18 -11.37 -0.27
C SER A 77 13.57 -11.49 -0.87
N ILE A 78 14.57 -11.37 -0.01
CA ILE A 78 15.95 -11.75 -0.32
C ILE A 78 16.26 -12.95 0.57
N SER A 79 16.55 -14.09 -0.05
CA SER A 79 16.86 -15.34 0.62
C SER A 79 18.14 -15.94 0.04
N ASN A 80 18.87 -16.65 0.88
CA ASN A 80 19.91 -17.60 0.45
C ASN A 80 19.33 -19.04 0.46
N GLU A 81 20.15 -20.02 0.17
CA GLU A 81 19.71 -21.43 0.05
C GLU A 81 19.07 -22.00 1.32
N SER A 82 19.33 -21.42 2.49
CA SER A 82 18.92 -21.98 3.78
C SER A 82 18.10 -21.03 4.67
N SER A 83 18.03 -19.74 4.34
CA SER A 83 17.32 -18.76 5.18
C SER A 83 16.74 -17.60 4.40
N LEU A 84 15.71 -16.98 4.97
CA LEU A 84 15.19 -15.69 4.54
C LEU A 84 15.99 -14.59 5.23
N ASP A 85 16.84 -13.88 4.48
CA ASP A 85 17.73 -12.86 5.04
C ASP A 85 17.01 -11.57 5.36
N CYS A 86 16.15 -11.12 4.46
CA CYS A 86 15.38 -9.91 4.68
C CYS A 86 14.16 -9.80 3.77
N LEU A 87 13.25 -8.90 4.16
CA LEU A 87 12.12 -8.45 3.35
C LEU A 87 12.32 -6.98 2.98
N VAL A 88 12.15 -6.66 1.71
CA VAL A 88 12.10 -5.28 1.20
C VAL A 88 10.65 -4.94 0.94
N VAL A 89 10.16 -3.89 1.59
CA VAL A 89 8.79 -3.39 1.41
C VAL A 89 8.86 -2.04 0.71
N GLY A 90 8.47 -2.00 -0.56
CA GLY A 90 8.35 -0.78 -1.36
C GLY A 90 6.93 -0.21 -1.24
N ILE A 91 6.82 1.10 -1.07
CA ILE A 91 5.54 1.81 -0.98
C ILE A 91 5.55 2.97 -1.98
N GLY A 92 4.58 2.96 -2.89
CA GLY A 92 4.30 4.05 -3.81
C GLY A 92 2.97 4.71 -3.48
N ILE A 93 2.95 6.05 -3.33
CA ILE A 93 1.72 6.80 -3.03
C ILE A 93 1.63 8.01 -3.95
N ASN A 94 0.51 8.14 -4.63
CA ASN A 94 0.20 9.28 -5.47
C ASN A 94 -0.20 10.48 -4.60
N LEU A 95 0.67 11.47 -4.50
CA LEU A 95 0.45 12.65 -3.65
C LEU A 95 0.10 13.91 -4.45
N ASN A 96 0.99 14.35 -5.33
CA ASN A 96 0.88 15.63 -6.00
C ASN A 96 0.67 15.50 -7.52
N THR A 97 0.43 14.30 -8.02
CA THR A 97 0.04 14.05 -9.42
C THR A 97 -1.25 14.77 -9.73
N LYS A 98 -1.26 15.57 -10.77
CA LYS A 98 -2.41 16.37 -11.21
C LYS A 98 -3.27 15.67 -12.24
N GLU A 99 -2.66 14.79 -13.01
CA GLU A 99 -3.31 14.05 -14.10
C GLU A 99 -2.64 12.69 -14.27
N PHE A 100 -3.40 11.75 -14.78
CA PHE A 100 -2.93 10.42 -15.15
C PHE A 100 -3.19 10.19 -16.63
N ASP A 101 -2.38 9.35 -17.25
CA ASP A 101 -2.58 8.93 -18.63
C ASP A 101 -3.95 8.26 -18.80
N ASP A 102 -4.44 8.18 -20.03
CA ASP A 102 -5.77 7.64 -20.36
C ASP A 102 -6.03 6.26 -19.81
N GLU A 103 -5.00 5.40 -19.71
CA GLU A 103 -5.13 4.06 -19.16
C GLU A 103 -5.37 4.04 -17.64
N LEU A 104 -4.95 5.10 -16.92
CA LEU A 104 -4.96 5.19 -15.46
C LEU A 104 -5.96 6.20 -14.91
N LYS A 105 -6.44 7.17 -15.69
CA LYS A 105 -7.31 8.26 -15.23
C LYS A 105 -8.56 7.81 -14.49
N ASP A 106 -9.12 6.65 -14.88
CA ASP A 106 -10.32 6.09 -14.26
C ASP A 106 -10.00 5.08 -13.14
N LYS A 107 -8.74 4.66 -13.02
CA LYS A 107 -8.30 3.61 -12.07
C LYS A 107 -7.43 4.13 -10.95
N ALA A 108 -6.82 5.32 -11.11
CA ALA A 108 -5.91 5.91 -10.14
C ALA A 108 -6.37 7.29 -9.68
N THR A 109 -5.94 7.67 -8.48
CA THR A 109 -6.16 9.00 -7.91
C THR A 109 -4.93 9.46 -7.14
N SER A 110 -4.93 10.73 -6.73
CA SER A 110 -3.88 11.32 -5.90
C SER A 110 -4.48 12.19 -4.80
N TYR A 111 -3.67 12.50 -3.78
CA TYR A 111 -4.06 13.49 -2.77
C TYR A 111 -4.42 14.83 -3.42
N TYR A 112 -3.65 15.27 -4.45
CA TYR A 112 -3.91 16.52 -5.15
C TYR A 112 -5.27 16.53 -5.83
N LEU A 113 -5.64 15.47 -6.56
CA LEU A 113 -6.93 15.38 -7.24
C LEU A 113 -8.12 15.42 -6.29
N ILE A 114 -7.96 14.86 -5.09
CA ILE A 114 -9.03 14.82 -4.08
C ILE A 114 -9.14 16.15 -3.31
N LYS A 115 -8.01 16.77 -2.97
CA LYS A 115 -7.95 17.94 -2.07
C LYS A 115 -7.70 19.27 -2.77
N ASN A 116 -7.43 19.22 -4.08
CA ASN A 116 -7.05 20.37 -4.90
C ASN A 116 -5.90 21.22 -4.29
N LYS A 117 -4.97 20.58 -3.62
CA LYS A 117 -3.79 21.23 -3.04
C LYS A 117 -2.61 20.27 -2.92
N LYS A 118 -1.39 20.83 -3.04
CA LYS A 118 -0.15 20.07 -2.82
C LYS A 118 0.07 19.76 -1.34
N ILE A 119 0.74 18.65 -1.09
CA ILE A 119 1.17 18.23 0.25
C ILE A 119 2.69 17.98 0.27
N SER A 120 3.32 18.21 1.40
CA SER A 120 4.74 17.90 1.59
C SER A 120 4.97 16.39 1.63
N ILE A 121 5.67 15.87 0.63
CA ILE A 121 6.03 14.45 0.50
C ILE A 121 6.81 13.99 1.72
N LEU A 122 7.78 14.80 2.19
CA LEU A 122 8.59 14.47 3.36
C LEU A 122 7.75 14.33 4.63
N LYS A 123 6.80 15.24 4.86
CA LYS A 123 5.90 15.15 6.03
C LYS A 123 5.02 13.91 5.98
N VAL A 124 4.52 13.53 4.81
CA VAL A 124 3.73 12.29 4.62
C VAL A 124 4.61 11.07 4.84
N LYS A 125 5.83 11.03 4.27
CA LYS A 125 6.80 9.95 4.49
C LYS A 125 7.05 9.70 5.97
N LEU A 126 7.34 10.76 6.74
CA LEU A 126 7.62 10.64 8.18
C LEU A 126 6.39 10.11 8.95
N LYS A 127 5.19 10.60 8.64
CA LYS A 127 3.95 10.11 9.27
C LYS A 127 3.74 8.61 8.99
N ILE A 128 3.92 8.17 7.76
CA ILE A 128 3.77 6.77 7.37
C ILE A 128 4.84 5.91 8.03
N TYR A 129 6.09 6.35 8.03
CA TYR A 129 7.18 5.63 8.68
C TYR A 129 6.90 5.39 10.17
N HIS A 130 6.48 6.42 10.91
CA HIS A 130 6.12 6.26 12.33
C HIS A 130 4.90 5.35 12.52
N GLN A 131 3.89 5.45 11.64
CA GLN A 131 2.72 4.60 11.74
C GLN A 131 3.07 3.14 11.44
N ILE A 132 3.91 2.85 10.43
CA ILE A 132 4.40 1.50 10.13
C ILE A 132 5.14 0.93 11.34
N LYS A 133 6.07 1.68 11.93
CA LYS A 133 6.78 1.22 13.15
C LYS A 133 5.82 0.85 14.28
N LYS A 134 4.77 1.66 14.46
CA LYS A 134 3.74 1.40 15.46
C LYS A 134 2.98 0.11 15.18
N GLU A 135 2.51 -0.08 13.95
CA GLU A 135 1.75 -1.29 13.58
C GLU A 135 2.64 -2.55 13.67
N LEU A 136 3.90 -2.49 13.18
CA LEU A 136 4.83 -3.62 13.26
C LEU A 136 5.18 -4.01 14.69
N LYS A 137 5.27 -3.05 15.60
CA LYS A 137 5.51 -3.34 17.04
C LYS A 137 4.37 -4.17 17.65
N HIS A 138 3.18 -4.05 17.13
CA HIS A 138 1.95 -4.70 17.62
C HIS A 138 1.40 -5.73 16.62
N ILE A 139 2.24 -6.27 15.75
CA ILE A 139 1.80 -7.20 14.70
C ILE A 139 1.20 -8.48 15.31
N ASP A 140 1.78 -8.96 16.40
CA ASP A 140 1.33 -10.19 17.10
C ASP A 140 -0.05 -10.00 17.76
N ASP A 141 -0.41 -8.76 18.13
CA ASP A 141 -1.72 -8.43 18.71
C ASP A 141 -2.86 -8.58 17.68
N LYS A 142 -2.52 -8.67 16.39
CA LYS A 142 -3.47 -8.80 15.26
C LYS A 142 -4.54 -7.71 15.17
N LYS A 143 -4.41 -6.61 15.91
CA LYS A 143 -5.36 -5.46 15.89
C LYS A 143 -5.49 -4.80 14.52
N TYR A 144 -4.48 -4.95 13.66
CA TYR A 144 -4.56 -4.49 12.27
C TYR A 144 -5.66 -5.21 11.49
N LEU A 145 -6.04 -6.46 11.87
CA LEU A 145 -7.13 -7.20 11.21
C LEU A 145 -8.51 -6.58 11.49
N GLU A 146 -8.74 -6.03 12.68
CA GLU A 146 -9.99 -5.32 13.00
C GLU A 146 -10.14 -4.10 12.10
N PHE A 147 -9.08 -3.29 12.00
CA PHE A 147 -9.08 -2.14 11.11
C PHE A 147 -9.27 -2.55 9.64
N PHE A 148 -8.60 -3.63 9.21
CA PHE A 148 -8.76 -4.15 7.85
C PHE A 148 -10.20 -4.60 7.56
N LYS A 149 -10.85 -5.32 8.48
CA LYS A 149 -12.25 -5.76 8.30
C LYS A 149 -13.19 -4.58 8.08
N GLU A 150 -12.99 -3.47 8.78
CA GLU A 150 -13.79 -2.24 8.63
C GLU A 150 -13.51 -1.51 7.30
N HIS A 151 -12.26 -1.56 6.83
CA HIS A 151 -11.78 -0.83 5.64
C HIS A 151 -11.46 -1.75 4.46
N ASN A 152 -12.02 -2.95 4.41
CA ASN A 152 -11.80 -3.89 3.32
C ASN A 152 -12.59 -3.47 2.08
N TYR A 153 -11.88 -3.18 0.99
CA TYR A 153 -12.47 -2.77 -0.28
C TYR A 153 -13.41 -3.83 -0.89
N LEU A 154 -13.17 -5.10 -0.60
CA LEU A 154 -13.97 -6.23 -1.11
C LEU A 154 -15.10 -6.64 -0.16
N LYS A 155 -15.26 -5.95 0.97
CA LYS A 155 -16.36 -6.23 1.90
C LYS A 155 -17.70 -6.06 1.20
N ASP A 156 -18.55 -7.09 1.33
CA ASP A 156 -19.90 -7.15 0.75
C ASP A 156 -19.93 -7.01 -0.79
N LYS A 157 -18.79 -7.31 -1.48
CA LYS A 157 -18.68 -7.32 -2.93
C LYS A 157 -18.40 -8.74 -3.42
N GLU A 158 -19.03 -9.11 -4.53
CA GLU A 158 -18.62 -10.30 -5.26
C GLU A 158 -17.24 -10.09 -5.87
N ALA A 159 -16.34 -11.04 -5.68
CA ALA A 159 -14.99 -10.99 -6.21
C ALA A 159 -14.61 -12.34 -6.82
N TYR A 160 -13.87 -12.30 -7.91
CA TYR A 160 -13.34 -13.48 -8.57
C TYR A 160 -11.83 -13.54 -8.41
N ILE A 161 -11.31 -14.74 -8.14
CA ILE A 161 -9.87 -15.00 -8.14
C ILE A 161 -9.53 -15.61 -9.49
N LEU A 162 -8.64 -14.96 -10.24
CA LEU A 162 -8.07 -15.51 -11.46
C LEU A 162 -6.86 -16.37 -11.07
N LEU A 163 -6.96 -17.67 -11.26
CA LEU A 163 -5.88 -18.63 -11.11
C LEU A 163 -5.59 -19.20 -12.50
N ASN A 164 -4.36 -18.97 -13.01
CA ASN A 164 -3.91 -19.46 -14.32
C ASN A 164 -4.87 -19.09 -15.46
N ASP A 165 -5.32 -17.83 -15.50
CA ASP A 165 -6.31 -17.30 -16.46
C ASP A 165 -7.72 -17.95 -16.39
N GLU A 166 -7.97 -18.83 -15.45
CA GLU A 166 -9.31 -19.35 -15.16
C GLU A 166 -9.98 -18.57 -14.03
N LYS A 167 -11.25 -18.26 -14.23
CA LYS A 167 -12.10 -17.57 -13.26
C LYS A 167 -12.66 -18.60 -12.26
N LYS A 168 -12.36 -18.46 -10.98
CA LYS A 168 -12.94 -19.25 -9.87
C LYS A 168 -13.68 -18.36 -8.91
#